data_55318253aa8971bc5c3eceb30dea95ef
#
_entry.id   55318253aa8971bc5c3eceb30dea95ef
#
_cell.length_a   1.000
_cell.length_b   1.000
_cell.length_c   1.000
_cell.angle_alpha   90.00
_cell.angle_beta   90.00
_cell.angle_gamma   90.00
#
_symmetry.space_group_name_H-M   'P 1'
#
loop_
_entity.id
_entity.type
_entity.pdbx_description
1 polymer ?
#
loop_
_entity_poly.entity_id
_entity_poly.type
_entity_poly.pdbx_seq_one_letter_code
_entity_poly.pdbx_strand_id
1 'polypeptide(L)'
;NDGDLDLYVVSGGVECQQGDKILQDRIYLNDGSGNYSRGFSGLLPKMYDSGGIVSAADIDKDGRLELFIGGRVVPGSYPQSPRSYMLKNIGPKYVDVTDVIAPGLKQKGMVTSAIFSDVDGDNWTDLLISYEWGPIRFFRNNSGKLVEETEKVGLGQKLGWFNSISGGDIDNDGDTDFIVGNTGFNSKYKATNENPELLFYGDFYGSGQKNIIEAKFEQNVCLPRRGLSCSSNAMPKIKEKFSTYHDFAISSVEDIYSEALLRSAEKFVANELASGILINSKDTNGEIVFEFRPLPRTVQASPIFGSSLCDVNGDGNLDLYVVQNFSGPQRETGYMKGGVSQLLLGDGTGAFKLISPDESGLVVSGDATTLTTHDFNRDGSVDFFVGVNNGNYELFMNQRRSDSYALRLPDF
;
A
#
# COMPACT_ATOMS: atom_id res chain seq x y z
N ASN A 1 15.87 0.08 22.87
CA ASN A 1 15.30 1.12 23.78
C ASN A 1 16.40 1.78 24.59
N ASP A 2 17.46 2.24 23.95
CA ASP A 2 18.60 2.96 24.51
C ASP A 2 18.56 4.47 24.18
N GLY A 3 17.55 4.91 23.41
CA GLY A 3 17.29 6.32 23.10
C GLY A 3 17.77 6.74 21.71
N ASP A 4 18.39 5.86 20.96
CA ASP A 4 18.79 6.10 19.56
C ASP A 4 17.92 5.27 18.58
N LEU A 5 17.92 5.71 17.31
CA LEU A 5 17.09 5.09 16.27
C LEU A 5 17.86 3.96 15.58
N ASP A 6 17.37 2.74 15.77
CA ASP A 6 17.81 1.56 15.03
C ASP A 6 17.20 1.52 13.62
N LEU A 7 17.82 0.76 12.73
CA LEU A 7 17.35 0.56 11.37
C LEU A 7 16.84 -0.87 11.15
N TYR A 8 15.56 -1.02 10.83
CA TYR A 8 15.00 -2.28 10.35
C TYR A 8 14.98 -2.30 8.82
N VAL A 9 15.50 -3.37 8.22
CA VAL A 9 15.52 -3.56 6.77
C VAL A 9 14.66 -4.78 6.40
N VAL A 10 13.51 -4.50 5.80
CA VAL A 10 12.65 -5.53 5.22
C VAL A 10 13.34 -6.11 3.98
N SER A 11 13.36 -7.42 3.89
CA SER A 11 13.90 -8.13 2.74
C SER A 11 12.78 -8.60 1.83
N GLY A 12 12.74 -8.08 0.61
CA GLY A 12 11.75 -8.43 -0.40
C GLY A 12 12.43 -8.72 -1.74
N GLY A 13 11.66 -9.21 -2.69
CA GLY A 13 12.12 -9.47 -4.05
C GLY A 13 11.47 -10.72 -4.62
N VAL A 14 11.62 -10.89 -5.93
CA VAL A 14 11.09 -12.03 -6.70
C VAL A 14 12.16 -12.76 -7.50
N GLU A 15 13.44 -12.34 -7.38
CA GLU A 15 14.60 -12.89 -8.07
C GLU A 15 15.20 -14.11 -7.36
N CYS A 16 14.52 -14.61 -6.31
CA CYS A 16 14.89 -15.77 -5.51
C CYS A 16 13.73 -16.77 -5.45
N GLN A 17 13.95 -17.91 -4.81
CA GLN A 17 12.87 -18.88 -4.55
C GLN A 17 12.16 -18.58 -3.24
N GLN A 18 10.91 -19.05 -3.12
CA GLN A 18 10.19 -19.02 -1.85
C GLN A 18 11.00 -19.76 -0.76
N GLY A 19 11.12 -19.12 0.40
CA GLY A 19 11.87 -19.70 1.53
C GLY A 19 13.38 -19.52 1.47
N ASP A 20 13.90 -18.78 0.49
CA ASP A 20 15.32 -18.47 0.42
C ASP A 20 15.76 -17.60 1.60
N LYS A 21 16.92 -17.94 2.18
CA LYS A 21 17.50 -17.19 3.31
C LYS A 21 17.85 -15.74 3.02
N ILE A 22 17.98 -15.37 1.76
CA ILE A 22 18.20 -13.97 1.34
C ILE A 22 17.01 -13.07 1.74
N LEU A 23 15.81 -13.65 1.91
CA LEU A 23 14.60 -12.96 2.34
C LEU A 23 14.54 -12.71 3.85
N GLN A 24 15.56 -13.12 4.62
CA GLN A 24 15.60 -12.83 6.06
C GLN A 24 15.78 -11.34 6.31
N ASP A 25 14.86 -10.73 7.03
CA ASP A 25 14.94 -9.34 7.48
C ASP A 25 16.13 -9.12 8.43
N ARG A 26 16.53 -7.86 8.55
CA ARG A 26 17.72 -7.45 9.32
C ARG A 26 17.42 -6.23 10.16
N ILE A 27 18.02 -6.20 11.36
CA ILE A 27 18.10 -5.00 12.18
C ILE A 27 19.56 -4.57 12.23
N TYR A 28 19.77 -3.27 12.13
CA TYR A 28 21.05 -2.62 12.37
C TYR A 28 20.89 -1.70 13.58
N LEU A 29 21.69 -1.98 14.61
CA LEU A 29 21.69 -1.24 15.86
C LEU A 29 22.57 0.01 15.72
N ASN A 30 22.04 1.15 16.10
CA ASN A 30 22.76 2.41 16.21
C ASN A 30 23.53 2.46 17.54
N ASP A 31 24.65 3.15 17.57
CA ASP A 31 25.44 3.38 18.80
C ASP A 31 25.24 4.80 19.38
N GLY A 32 24.20 5.51 18.93
CA GLY A 32 23.93 6.89 19.30
C GLY A 32 24.85 7.93 18.66
N SER A 33 25.85 7.47 17.88
CA SER A 33 26.78 8.35 17.14
C SER A 33 26.62 8.25 15.63
N GLY A 34 25.55 7.54 15.17
CA GLY A 34 25.26 7.31 13.75
C GLY A 34 26.03 6.15 13.13
N ASN A 35 26.71 5.32 13.93
CA ASN A 35 27.33 4.09 13.43
C ASN A 35 26.37 2.90 13.62
N TYR A 36 26.11 2.18 12.55
CA TYR A 36 25.21 1.05 12.53
C TYR A 36 25.97 -0.28 12.50
N SER A 37 25.65 -1.19 13.41
CA SER A 37 26.15 -2.56 13.42
C SER A 37 24.99 -3.55 13.24
N ARG A 38 25.24 -4.65 12.51
CA ARG A 38 24.21 -5.67 12.32
C ARG A 38 23.86 -6.34 13.65
N GLY A 39 22.58 -6.41 13.95
CA GLY A 39 22.06 -7.12 15.11
C GLY A 39 22.50 -8.58 15.15
N PHE A 40 22.61 -9.14 16.33
CA PHE A 40 23.09 -10.52 16.54
C PHE A 40 22.16 -11.57 15.92
N SER A 41 22.72 -12.74 15.61
CA SER A 41 21.95 -13.88 15.09
C SER A 41 20.90 -14.32 16.10
N GLY A 42 19.62 -14.33 15.70
CA GLY A 42 18.48 -14.70 16.57
C GLY A 42 17.78 -13.50 17.22
N LEU A 43 18.19 -12.26 16.94
CA LEU A 43 17.44 -11.06 17.32
C LEU A 43 16.03 -11.07 16.71
N LEU A 44 15.92 -11.47 15.44
CA LEU A 44 14.67 -11.75 14.75
C LEU A 44 14.40 -13.25 14.62
N PRO A 45 13.14 -13.70 14.63
CA PRO A 45 12.80 -15.08 14.26
C PRO A 45 13.18 -15.36 12.79
N LYS A 46 13.19 -16.63 12.40
CA LYS A 46 13.40 -17.00 10.99
C LYS A 46 12.16 -16.67 10.19
N MET A 47 12.29 -15.74 9.25
CA MET A 47 11.25 -15.27 8.34
C MET A 47 11.86 -15.22 6.94
N TYR A 48 11.46 -16.15 6.07
CA TYR A 48 12.00 -16.28 4.71
C TYR A 48 10.91 -16.01 3.68
N ASP A 49 10.04 -15.05 4.00
CA ASP A 49 8.98 -14.55 3.12
C ASP A 49 9.38 -13.20 2.53
N SER A 50 8.98 -12.96 1.28
CA SER A 50 9.21 -11.66 0.64
C SER A 50 8.33 -10.60 1.28
N GLY A 51 8.92 -9.73 2.07
CA GLY A 51 8.26 -8.61 2.73
C GLY A 51 8.19 -7.35 1.86
N GLY A 52 7.33 -6.42 2.23
CA GLY A 52 7.16 -5.13 1.54
C GLY A 52 7.22 -3.93 2.47
N ILE A 53 6.78 -4.07 3.70
CA ILE A 53 6.67 -2.97 4.65
C ILE A 53 6.92 -3.47 6.08
N VAL A 54 7.43 -2.58 6.93
CA VAL A 54 7.43 -2.71 8.39
C VAL A 54 6.79 -1.48 9.01
N SER A 55 5.96 -1.70 10.01
CA SER A 55 5.41 -0.64 10.86
C SER A 55 5.59 -1.03 12.32
N ALA A 56 5.81 -0.06 13.21
CA ALA A 56 6.13 -0.28 14.61
C ALA A 56 5.22 0.54 15.52
N ALA A 57 4.73 -0.08 16.59
CA ALA A 57 3.99 0.58 17.66
C ALA A 57 4.07 -0.23 18.96
N ASP A 58 3.89 0.44 20.09
CA ASP A 58 3.65 -0.22 21.39
C ASP A 58 2.15 -0.56 21.47
N ILE A 59 1.79 -1.77 21.05
CA ILE A 59 0.38 -2.17 20.94
C ILE A 59 -0.20 -2.73 22.24
N ASP A 60 0.62 -3.09 23.22
CA ASP A 60 0.17 -3.63 24.51
C ASP A 60 0.59 -2.76 25.71
N LYS A 61 1.13 -1.56 25.44
CA LYS A 61 1.50 -0.54 26.43
C LYS A 61 2.56 -1.03 27.44
N ASP A 62 3.46 -1.91 26.99
CA ASP A 62 4.57 -2.41 27.83
C ASP A 62 5.86 -1.56 27.70
N GLY A 63 5.84 -0.49 26.88
CA GLY A 63 6.94 0.42 26.64
C GLY A 63 7.94 -0.08 25.60
N ARG A 64 7.65 -1.18 24.90
CA ARG A 64 8.45 -1.72 23.80
C ARG A 64 7.65 -1.74 22.53
N LEU A 65 8.34 -1.54 21.40
CA LEU A 65 7.67 -1.53 20.10
C LEU A 65 7.50 -2.96 19.57
N GLU A 66 6.30 -3.34 19.25
CA GLU A 66 5.97 -4.46 18.38
C GLU A 66 6.16 -4.05 16.92
N LEU A 67 6.43 -5.06 16.06
CA LEU A 67 6.62 -4.84 14.63
C LEU A 67 5.56 -5.61 13.84
N PHE A 68 4.86 -4.92 12.95
CA PHE A 68 4.11 -5.53 11.85
C PHE A 68 5.00 -5.62 10.62
N ILE A 69 5.16 -6.83 10.05
CA ILE A 69 5.87 -7.05 8.78
C ILE A 69 4.86 -7.58 7.76
N GLY A 70 4.62 -6.78 6.71
CA GLY A 70 3.68 -7.12 5.65
C GLY A 70 4.31 -8.03 4.59
N GLY A 71 3.71 -9.20 4.37
CA GLY A 71 4.06 -10.10 3.28
C GLY A 71 3.63 -9.53 1.92
N ARG A 72 4.56 -9.40 0.96
CA ARG A 72 4.28 -8.72 -0.33
C ARG A 72 3.84 -9.68 -1.42
N VAL A 73 4.66 -10.65 -1.77
CA VAL A 73 4.37 -11.60 -2.86
C VAL A 73 5.22 -12.85 -2.72
N VAL A 74 4.66 -14.02 -3.03
CA VAL A 74 5.45 -15.26 -3.11
C VAL A 74 6.26 -15.25 -4.40
N PRO A 75 7.61 -15.33 -4.34
CA PRO A 75 8.45 -15.33 -5.54
C PRO A 75 8.00 -16.39 -6.56
N GLY A 76 7.84 -15.98 -7.81
CA GLY A 76 7.40 -16.86 -8.90
C GLY A 76 5.93 -17.29 -8.88
N SER A 77 5.14 -16.83 -7.92
CA SER A 77 3.74 -17.28 -7.72
C SER A 77 2.73 -16.13 -7.57
N TYR A 78 3.00 -14.97 -8.18
CA TYR A 78 2.00 -13.90 -8.23
C TYR A 78 0.65 -14.44 -8.74
N PRO A 79 -0.49 -14.12 -8.12
CA PRO A 79 -0.74 -13.16 -7.05
C PRO A 79 -0.79 -13.77 -5.63
N GLN A 80 -0.05 -14.82 -5.37
CA GLN A 80 -0.01 -15.44 -4.04
C GLN A 80 0.71 -14.53 -3.04
N SER A 81 0.07 -14.30 -1.89
CA SER A 81 0.68 -13.58 -0.78
C SER A 81 1.43 -14.52 0.15
N PRO A 82 2.62 -14.14 0.63
CA PRO A 82 3.26 -14.84 1.71
C PRO A 82 2.59 -14.48 3.05
N ARG A 83 3.11 -15.06 4.11
CA ARG A 83 2.69 -14.75 5.48
C ARG A 83 3.10 -13.32 5.86
N SER A 84 2.24 -12.62 6.59
CA SER A 84 2.58 -11.43 7.37
C SER A 84 2.84 -11.80 8.83
N TYR A 85 3.60 -10.96 9.54
CA TYR A 85 4.04 -11.24 10.91
C TYR A 85 3.71 -10.09 11.86
N MET A 86 3.33 -10.45 13.09
CA MET A 86 3.40 -9.56 14.24
C MET A 86 4.48 -10.07 15.17
N LEU A 87 5.50 -9.24 15.38
CA LEU A 87 6.64 -9.58 16.24
C LEU A 87 6.56 -8.80 17.54
N LYS A 88 6.58 -9.52 18.67
CA LYS A 88 6.67 -8.91 20.01
C LYS A 88 8.12 -8.79 20.44
N ASN A 89 8.48 -7.62 20.96
CA ASN A 89 9.75 -7.36 21.60
C ASN A 89 9.72 -7.88 23.04
N ILE A 90 10.49 -8.92 23.34
CA ILE A 90 10.60 -9.47 24.69
C ILE A 90 11.89 -9.06 25.41
N GLY A 91 12.52 -7.96 24.98
CA GLY A 91 13.76 -7.41 25.49
C GLY A 91 14.97 -7.87 24.67
N PRO A 92 15.51 -9.07 24.86
CA PRO A 92 16.73 -9.46 24.15
C PRO A 92 16.50 -9.88 22.68
N LYS A 93 15.24 -10.05 22.26
CA LYS A 93 14.88 -10.49 20.89
C LYS A 93 13.40 -10.24 20.58
N TYR A 94 13.08 -10.36 19.30
CA TYR A 94 11.70 -10.43 18.83
C TYR A 94 11.21 -11.87 18.70
N VAL A 95 9.94 -12.10 18.98
CA VAL A 95 9.25 -13.38 18.81
C VAL A 95 7.98 -13.21 17.97
N ASP A 96 7.70 -14.20 17.10
CA ASP A 96 6.47 -14.22 16.33
C ASP A 96 5.27 -14.55 17.23
N VAL A 97 4.35 -13.61 17.33
CA VAL A 97 3.11 -13.70 18.13
C VAL A 97 1.85 -13.55 17.29
N THR A 98 1.98 -13.60 15.96
CA THR A 98 0.89 -13.38 15.00
C THR A 98 -0.36 -14.20 15.33
N ASP A 99 -0.18 -15.49 15.62
CA ASP A 99 -1.30 -16.40 15.90
C ASP A 99 -2.02 -16.12 17.21
N VAL A 100 -1.37 -15.39 18.11
CA VAL A 100 -1.88 -15.10 19.46
C VAL A 100 -2.59 -13.75 19.48
N ILE A 101 -1.98 -12.72 18.89
CA ILE A 101 -2.47 -11.33 19.01
C ILE A 101 -3.18 -10.84 17.77
N ALA A 102 -2.94 -11.43 16.61
CA ALA A 102 -3.53 -11.03 15.33
C ALA A 102 -3.80 -12.24 14.40
N PRO A 103 -4.61 -13.23 14.83
CA PRO A 103 -4.82 -14.47 14.06
C PRO A 103 -5.42 -14.22 12.68
N GLY A 104 -6.13 -13.09 12.52
CA GLY A 104 -6.71 -12.66 11.26
C GLY A 104 -5.70 -12.16 10.21
N LEU A 105 -4.43 -11.92 10.56
CA LEU A 105 -3.45 -11.31 9.65
C LEU A 105 -2.79 -12.29 8.66
N LYS A 106 -2.78 -13.59 8.96
CA LYS A 106 -2.09 -14.57 8.11
C LYS A 106 -2.63 -14.57 6.68
N GLN A 107 -1.75 -14.40 5.70
CA GLN A 107 -2.02 -14.62 4.27
C GLN A 107 -3.32 -13.95 3.75
N LYS A 108 -3.60 -12.74 4.22
CA LYS A 108 -4.83 -12.00 3.84
C LYS A 108 -4.74 -11.29 2.49
N GLY A 109 -3.58 -11.22 1.90
CA GLY A 109 -3.35 -10.52 0.63
C GLY A 109 -1.91 -10.01 0.52
N MET A 110 -1.60 -9.44 -0.62
CA MET A 110 -0.30 -8.82 -0.92
C MET A 110 -0.25 -7.44 -0.28
N VAL A 111 0.40 -7.34 0.88
CA VAL A 111 0.52 -6.08 1.64
C VAL A 111 1.38 -5.08 0.88
N THR A 112 0.91 -3.85 0.78
CA THR A 112 1.61 -2.74 0.11
C THR A 112 2.02 -1.64 1.07
N SER A 113 1.18 -1.34 2.07
CA SER A 113 1.49 -0.36 3.12
C SER A 113 0.75 -0.71 4.40
N ALA A 114 1.19 -0.15 5.53
CA ALA A 114 0.54 -0.30 6.83
C ALA A 114 0.86 0.88 7.73
N ILE A 115 -0.11 1.28 8.54
CA ILE A 115 0.04 2.34 9.54
C ILE A 115 -0.63 1.94 10.84
N PHE A 116 0.04 2.23 11.95
CA PHE A 116 -0.54 2.19 13.27
C PHE A 116 -1.07 3.58 13.66
N SER A 117 -2.30 3.63 14.18
CA SER A 117 -2.95 4.87 14.66
C SER A 117 -4.01 4.51 15.69
N ASP A 118 -4.25 5.38 16.65
CA ASP A 118 -5.43 5.31 17.53
C ASP A 118 -6.61 5.90 16.74
N VAL A 119 -7.42 5.02 16.11
CA VAL A 119 -8.44 5.41 15.15
C VAL A 119 -9.75 5.79 15.83
N ASP A 120 -10.07 5.16 16.96
CA ASP A 120 -11.33 5.37 17.68
C ASP A 120 -11.21 6.30 18.90
N GLY A 121 -9.98 6.73 19.22
CA GLY A 121 -9.69 7.62 20.33
C GLY A 121 -9.70 6.93 21.70
N ASP A 122 -9.56 5.59 21.74
CA ASP A 122 -9.55 4.81 22.98
C ASP A 122 -8.15 4.68 23.61
N ASN A 123 -7.16 5.32 23.02
CA ASN A 123 -5.74 5.27 23.36
C ASN A 123 -5.06 3.90 23.11
N TRP A 124 -5.69 2.95 22.46
CA TRP A 124 -5.03 1.74 21.96
C TRP A 124 -4.73 1.91 20.47
N THR A 125 -3.50 1.61 20.10
CA THR A 125 -3.05 1.81 18.73
C THR A 125 -3.57 0.70 17.82
N ASP A 126 -4.46 1.03 16.89
CA ASP A 126 -5.04 0.16 15.87
C ASP A 126 -4.10 0.00 14.66
N LEU A 127 -4.47 -0.87 13.72
CA LEU A 127 -3.68 -1.13 12.52
C LEU A 127 -4.55 -1.06 11.26
N LEU A 128 -4.15 -0.19 10.30
CA LEU A 128 -4.67 -0.20 8.94
C LEU A 128 -3.64 -0.78 7.99
N ILE A 129 -4.10 -1.59 7.03
CA ILE A 129 -3.24 -2.26 6.04
C ILE A 129 -3.85 -2.11 4.65
N SER A 130 -3.04 -1.68 3.67
CA SER A 130 -3.41 -1.68 2.25
C SER A 130 -2.91 -2.92 1.54
N TYR A 131 -3.68 -3.32 0.52
CA TYR A 131 -3.40 -4.52 -0.27
C TYR A 131 -3.48 -4.23 -1.76
N GLU A 132 -2.64 -4.90 -2.52
CA GLU A 132 -2.88 -5.10 -3.95
C GLU A 132 -3.96 -6.18 -4.11
N TRP A 133 -5.01 -5.89 -4.91
CA TRP A 133 -6.18 -6.76 -5.08
C TRP A 133 -7.00 -6.98 -3.81
N GLY A 134 -7.27 -5.94 -3.06
CA GLY A 134 -8.07 -6.07 -1.85
C GLY A 134 -8.53 -4.73 -1.26
N PRO A 135 -9.27 -4.78 -0.14
CA PRO A 135 -9.67 -3.58 0.58
C PRO A 135 -8.55 -3.03 1.43
N ILE A 136 -8.71 -1.79 1.90
CA ILE A 136 -8.00 -1.36 3.10
C ILE A 136 -8.59 -2.13 4.27
N ARG A 137 -7.76 -2.83 5.05
CA ARG A 137 -8.24 -3.57 6.22
C ARG A 137 -7.95 -2.82 7.49
N PHE A 138 -8.94 -2.82 8.37
CA PHE A 138 -8.87 -2.25 9.70
C PHE A 138 -8.86 -3.34 10.76
N PHE A 139 -7.90 -3.25 11.67
CA PHE A 139 -7.76 -4.14 12.83
C PHE A 139 -7.80 -3.28 14.09
N ARG A 140 -8.91 -3.36 14.82
CA ARG A 140 -9.05 -2.71 16.12
C ARG A 140 -8.19 -3.37 17.17
N ASN A 141 -7.53 -2.58 17.99
CA ASN A 141 -6.74 -3.08 19.11
C ASN A 141 -7.59 -3.19 20.39
N ASN A 142 -7.94 -4.38 20.74
CA ASN A 142 -8.64 -4.69 21.98
C ASN A 142 -7.62 -5.12 23.08
N SER A 143 -7.01 -4.14 23.74
CA SER A 143 -6.05 -4.35 24.85
C SER A 143 -4.90 -5.30 24.48
N GLY A 144 -4.19 -5.02 23.39
CA GLY A 144 -3.05 -5.80 22.89
C GLY A 144 -3.43 -6.94 21.94
N LYS A 145 -4.70 -7.03 21.51
CA LYS A 145 -5.17 -7.98 20.50
C LYS A 145 -5.81 -7.27 19.32
N LEU A 146 -5.31 -7.53 18.13
CA LEU A 146 -5.81 -6.96 16.89
C LEU A 146 -6.95 -7.82 16.33
N VAL A 147 -8.14 -7.24 16.26
CA VAL A 147 -9.36 -7.86 15.74
C VAL A 147 -9.79 -7.18 14.46
N GLU A 148 -9.98 -7.95 13.38
CA GLU A 148 -10.40 -7.41 12.09
C GLU A 148 -11.85 -6.92 12.14
N GLU A 149 -12.08 -5.63 11.86
CA GLU A 149 -13.40 -4.99 11.80
C GLU A 149 -13.64 -4.27 10.46
N THR A 150 -12.94 -4.65 9.41
CA THR A 150 -12.98 -4.04 8.06
C THR A 150 -14.39 -3.82 7.52
N GLU A 151 -15.27 -4.83 7.60
CA GLU A 151 -16.65 -4.72 7.12
C GLU A 151 -17.49 -3.81 8.02
N LYS A 152 -17.27 -3.83 9.33
CA LYS A 152 -18.00 -3.04 10.31
C LYS A 152 -17.79 -1.54 10.12
N VAL A 153 -16.60 -1.13 9.74
CA VAL A 153 -16.23 0.28 9.52
C VAL A 153 -16.45 0.76 8.07
N GLY A 154 -17.05 -0.07 7.20
CA GLY A 154 -17.43 0.29 5.83
C GLY A 154 -16.34 0.15 4.76
N LEU A 155 -15.17 -0.42 5.08
CA LEU A 155 -14.04 -0.52 4.16
C LEU A 155 -14.08 -1.76 3.25
N GLY A 156 -14.85 -2.79 3.59
CA GLY A 156 -14.80 -4.10 2.91
C GLY A 156 -15.24 -4.11 1.45
N GLN A 157 -16.03 -3.12 1.01
CA GLN A 157 -16.60 -3.08 -0.34
C GLN A 157 -15.73 -2.34 -1.37
N LYS A 158 -14.68 -1.64 -0.94
CA LYS A 158 -13.75 -0.93 -1.80
C LYS A 158 -12.49 -1.76 -2.03
N LEU A 159 -12.44 -2.43 -3.18
CA LEU A 159 -11.35 -3.34 -3.55
C LEU A 159 -10.49 -2.68 -4.61
N GLY A 160 -9.22 -2.46 -4.32
CA GLY A 160 -8.33 -1.71 -5.20
C GLY A 160 -6.94 -2.32 -5.35
N TRP A 161 -6.08 -1.61 -6.05
CA TRP A 161 -4.64 -1.80 -6.06
C TRP A 161 -4.02 -0.67 -5.22
N PHE A 162 -4.33 -0.70 -3.93
CA PHE A 162 -3.83 0.32 -3.01
C PHE A 162 -2.33 0.14 -2.79
N ASN A 163 -1.57 1.24 -2.85
CA ASN A 163 -0.11 1.22 -2.80
C ASN A 163 0.46 1.88 -1.54
N SER A 164 -0.26 2.84 -0.96
CA SER A 164 0.21 3.59 0.21
C SER A 164 -0.94 4.00 1.12
N ILE A 165 -0.61 4.20 2.41
CA ILE A 165 -1.47 4.82 3.42
C ILE A 165 -0.63 5.84 4.19
N SER A 166 -1.17 7.03 4.42
CA SER A 166 -0.65 8.02 5.38
C SER A 166 -1.80 8.62 6.17
N GLY A 167 -1.58 8.98 7.43
CA GLY A 167 -2.62 9.45 8.35
C GLY A 167 -2.36 10.85 8.87
N GLY A 168 -3.42 11.57 9.20
CA GLY A 168 -3.43 12.90 9.84
C GLY A 168 -4.85 13.42 9.99
N ASP A 169 -5.04 14.38 10.88
CA ASP A 169 -6.32 15.08 11.07
C ASP A 169 -6.51 16.08 9.91
N ILE A 170 -7.24 15.67 8.85
CA ILE A 170 -7.35 16.43 7.59
C ILE A 170 -8.45 17.48 7.65
N ASP A 171 -9.49 17.26 8.46
CA ASP A 171 -10.63 18.16 8.58
C ASP A 171 -10.72 18.88 9.93
N ASN A 172 -9.67 18.73 10.76
CA ASN A 172 -9.51 19.40 12.07
C ASN A 172 -10.62 19.04 13.07
N ASP A 173 -11.15 17.82 13.01
CA ASP A 173 -12.17 17.33 13.95
C ASP A 173 -11.57 16.57 15.15
N GLY A 174 -10.27 16.30 15.13
CA GLY A 174 -9.48 15.64 16.16
C GLY A 174 -9.35 14.12 16.00
N ASP A 175 -10.02 13.52 15.02
CA ASP A 175 -9.86 12.10 14.67
C ASP A 175 -8.82 11.95 13.54
N THR A 176 -8.16 10.79 13.41
CA THR A 176 -7.18 10.58 12.34
C THR A 176 -7.87 10.11 11.06
N ASP A 177 -7.71 10.87 9.98
CA ASP A 177 -8.06 10.51 8.62
C ASP A 177 -6.90 9.88 7.87
N PHE A 178 -7.17 9.28 6.69
CA PHE A 178 -6.12 8.61 5.93
C PHE A 178 -6.18 8.94 4.44
N ILE A 179 -5.00 9.21 3.87
CA ILE A 179 -4.80 9.24 2.42
C ILE A 179 -4.45 7.84 1.97
N VAL A 180 -5.12 7.36 0.92
CA VAL A 180 -4.85 6.05 0.31
C VAL A 180 -4.46 6.22 -1.15
N GLY A 181 -3.24 5.83 -1.50
CA GLY A 181 -2.74 5.83 -2.88
C GLY A 181 -3.22 4.58 -3.62
N ASN A 182 -3.67 4.75 -4.86
CA ASN A 182 -4.14 3.69 -5.74
C ASN A 182 -3.57 3.88 -7.16
N THR A 183 -4.03 3.12 -8.14
CA THR A 183 -3.57 3.12 -9.54
C THR A 183 -3.96 4.38 -10.31
N GLY A 184 -5.07 5.04 -9.94
CA GLY A 184 -5.61 6.19 -10.67
C GLY A 184 -6.33 5.79 -11.98
N PHE A 185 -6.70 6.80 -12.78
CA PHE A 185 -7.60 6.60 -13.93
C PHE A 185 -6.91 6.60 -15.29
N ASN A 186 -5.62 6.96 -15.36
CA ASN A 186 -4.89 7.07 -16.62
C ASN A 186 -4.22 5.74 -17.00
N SER A 187 -5.02 4.71 -17.09
CA SER A 187 -4.60 3.37 -17.49
C SER A 187 -5.66 2.71 -18.37
N LYS A 188 -5.35 1.54 -18.92
CA LYS A 188 -6.33 0.72 -19.66
C LYS A 188 -7.40 0.09 -18.75
N TYR A 189 -7.21 0.09 -17.45
CA TYR A 189 -8.14 -0.48 -16.49
C TYR A 189 -9.28 0.50 -16.20
N LYS A 190 -10.50 -0.02 -16.11
CA LYS A 190 -11.72 0.76 -15.89
C LYS A 190 -12.64 0.00 -14.94
N ALA A 191 -12.29 0.00 -13.67
CA ALA A 191 -13.03 -0.72 -12.65
C ALA A 191 -14.16 0.12 -12.05
N THR A 192 -15.31 -0.51 -11.85
CA THR A 192 -16.44 0.00 -11.07
C THR A 192 -17.06 -1.15 -10.28
N ASN A 193 -18.02 -0.86 -9.40
CA ASN A 193 -18.75 -1.92 -8.68
C ASN A 193 -19.49 -2.87 -9.62
N GLU A 194 -20.07 -2.34 -10.69
CA GLU A 194 -20.84 -3.12 -11.68
C GLU A 194 -19.92 -3.88 -12.65
N ASN A 195 -18.76 -3.29 -12.96
CA ASN A 195 -17.80 -3.81 -13.92
C ASN A 195 -16.39 -3.82 -13.31
N PRO A 196 -16.12 -4.71 -12.37
CA PRO A 196 -14.81 -4.80 -11.74
C PRO A 196 -13.76 -5.39 -12.69
N GLU A 197 -12.49 -5.07 -12.43
CA GLU A 197 -11.37 -5.84 -12.97
C GLU A 197 -11.22 -7.13 -12.18
N LEU A 198 -10.98 -8.24 -12.89
CA LEU A 198 -10.84 -9.55 -12.29
C LEU A 198 -9.48 -10.16 -12.61
N LEU A 199 -8.95 -10.91 -11.65
CA LEU A 199 -7.81 -11.79 -11.85
C LEU A 199 -8.16 -13.17 -11.31
N PHE A 200 -8.02 -14.19 -12.15
CA PHE A 200 -8.15 -15.59 -11.75
C PHE A 200 -6.76 -16.23 -11.73
N TYR A 201 -6.50 -17.01 -10.70
CA TYR A 201 -5.25 -17.75 -10.54
C TYR A 201 -5.55 -19.23 -10.27
N GLY A 202 -5.19 -20.11 -11.21
CA GLY A 202 -5.53 -21.51 -11.11
C GLY A 202 -4.93 -22.37 -12.20
N ASP A 203 -5.14 -23.69 -12.10
CA ASP A 203 -4.83 -24.65 -13.16
C ASP A 203 -6.04 -24.81 -14.09
N PHE A 204 -6.00 -24.15 -15.24
CA PHE A 204 -7.10 -24.15 -16.20
C PHE A 204 -7.11 -25.31 -17.19
N TYR A 205 -6.16 -26.26 -17.06
CA TYR A 205 -6.04 -27.41 -17.99
C TYR A 205 -5.71 -28.74 -17.31
N GLY A 206 -5.69 -28.80 -15.97
CA GLY A 206 -5.34 -30.02 -15.25
C GLY A 206 -3.88 -30.44 -15.44
N SER A 207 -3.00 -29.49 -15.76
CA SER A 207 -1.57 -29.74 -15.96
C SER A 207 -0.73 -29.68 -14.68
N GLY A 208 -1.33 -29.25 -13.58
CA GLY A 208 -0.65 -28.91 -12.33
C GLY A 208 0.01 -27.54 -12.34
N GLN A 209 0.07 -26.86 -13.50
CA GLN A 209 0.62 -25.52 -13.62
C GLN A 209 -0.46 -24.46 -13.45
N LYS A 210 -0.33 -23.61 -12.45
CA LYS A 210 -1.22 -22.46 -12.27
C LYS A 210 -0.86 -21.33 -13.25
N ASN A 211 -1.88 -20.67 -13.77
CA ASN A 211 -1.79 -19.55 -14.68
C ASN A 211 -2.65 -18.39 -14.19
N ILE A 212 -2.41 -17.20 -14.74
CA ILE A 212 -3.13 -15.96 -14.46
C ILE A 212 -4.04 -15.64 -15.64
N ILE A 213 -5.30 -15.32 -15.37
CA ILE A 213 -6.26 -14.80 -16.34
C ILE A 213 -6.75 -13.46 -15.83
N GLU A 214 -6.34 -12.37 -16.48
CA GLU A 214 -6.94 -11.05 -16.28
C GLU A 214 -8.23 -10.95 -17.11
N ALA A 215 -9.31 -10.44 -16.50
CA ALA A 215 -10.60 -10.29 -17.15
C ALA A 215 -11.24 -8.92 -16.83
N LYS A 216 -12.07 -8.46 -17.74
CA LYS A 216 -12.82 -7.22 -17.68
C LYS A 216 -14.25 -7.43 -18.15
N PHE A 217 -15.14 -6.51 -17.83
CA PHE A 217 -16.49 -6.52 -18.37
C PHE A 217 -16.63 -5.55 -19.56
N GLU A 218 -17.25 -6.00 -20.64
CA GLU A 218 -17.76 -5.18 -21.73
C GLU A 218 -19.19 -5.59 -22.04
N GLN A 219 -20.12 -4.66 -22.00
CA GLN A 219 -21.56 -4.90 -22.23
C GLN A 219 -22.10 -6.09 -21.40
N ASN A 220 -21.72 -6.18 -20.15
CA ASN A 220 -22.06 -7.26 -19.19
C ASN A 220 -21.49 -8.64 -19.53
N VAL A 221 -20.58 -8.73 -20.49
CA VAL A 221 -19.85 -9.98 -20.80
C VAL A 221 -18.46 -9.90 -20.17
N CYS A 222 -18.09 -10.94 -19.42
CA CYS A 222 -16.75 -11.07 -18.86
C CYS A 222 -15.77 -11.58 -19.93
N LEU A 223 -14.89 -10.73 -20.41
CA LEU A 223 -13.93 -11.00 -21.49
C LEU A 223 -12.50 -11.07 -20.96
N PRO A 224 -11.63 -11.90 -21.55
CA PRO A 224 -10.21 -11.89 -21.20
C PRO A 224 -9.57 -10.56 -21.62
N ARG A 225 -8.72 -10.02 -20.77
CA ARG A 225 -7.98 -8.80 -21.08
C ARG A 225 -6.82 -9.04 -22.04
N ARG A 226 -6.24 -10.24 -21.99
CA ARG A 226 -5.16 -10.67 -22.89
C ARG A 226 -5.72 -11.31 -24.14
N GLY A 227 -5.21 -10.92 -25.30
CA GLY A 227 -5.61 -11.52 -26.60
C GLY A 227 -5.11 -12.94 -26.81
N LEU A 228 -5.60 -13.60 -27.89
CA LEU A 228 -5.30 -14.99 -28.22
C LEU A 228 -3.80 -15.31 -28.22
N SER A 229 -2.95 -14.44 -28.77
CA SER A 229 -1.51 -14.68 -28.84
C SER A 229 -0.89 -14.83 -27.45
N CYS A 230 -1.16 -13.87 -26.54
CA CYS A 230 -0.64 -13.91 -25.18
C CYS A 230 -1.20 -15.08 -24.39
N SER A 231 -2.51 -15.30 -24.46
CA SER A 231 -3.19 -16.38 -23.74
C SER A 231 -2.70 -17.74 -24.20
N SER A 232 -2.52 -17.94 -25.51
CA SER A 232 -2.06 -19.20 -26.06
C SER A 232 -0.56 -19.47 -25.88
N ASN A 233 0.25 -18.45 -25.71
CA ASN A 233 1.66 -18.63 -25.35
C ASN A 233 1.81 -19.19 -23.93
N ALA A 234 0.98 -18.73 -22.99
CA ALA A 234 0.92 -19.28 -21.64
C ALA A 234 0.20 -20.64 -21.58
N MET A 235 -0.83 -20.82 -22.40
CA MET A 235 -1.73 -21.97 -22.40
C MET A 235 -1.99 -22.47 -23.83
N PRO A 236 -1.09 -23.31 -24.42
CA PRO A 236 -1.14 -23.69 -25.83
C PRO A 236 -2.44 -24.33 -26.31
N LYS A 237 -3.15 -25.07 -25.44
CA LYS A 237 -4.44 -25.71 -25.77
C LYS A 237 -5.54 -24.73 -26.20
N ILE A 238 -5.39 -23.43 -25.91
CA ILE A 238 -6.34 -22.40 -26.38
C ILE A 238 -6.39 -22.36 -27.91
N LYS A 239 -5.24 -22.56 -28.60
CA LYS A 239 -5.18 -22.60 -30.06
C LYS A 239 -5.95 -23.79 -30.67
N GLU A 240 -6.11 -24.88 -29.95
CA GLU A 240 -6.87 -26.03 -30.39
C GLU A 240 -8.38 -25.71 -30.39
N LYS A 241 -8.81 -24.85 -29.48
CA LYS A 241 -10.21 -24.42 -29.32
C LYS A 241 -10.60 -23.26 -30.23
N PHE A 242 -9.68 -22.33 -30.46
CA PHE A 242 -9.92 -21.09 -31.21
C PHE A 242 -8.99 -20.99 -32.41
N SER A 243 -9.56 -21.10 -33.62
CA SER A 243 -8.82 -21.02 -34.88
C SER A 243 -8.60 -19.59 -35.36
N THR A 244 -9.43 -18.63 -34.92
CA THR A 244 -9.34 -17.22 -35.28
C THR A 244 -9.24 -16.27 -34.08
N TYR A 245 -8.61 -15.13 -34.32
CA TYR A 245 -8.55 -14.08 -33.30
C TYR A 245 -9.93 -13.50 -32.96
N HIS A 246 -10.81 -13.47 -33.98
CA HIS A 246 -12.17 -12.97 -33.83
C HIS A 246 -12.99 -13.84 -32.87
N ASP A 247 -13.01 -15.15 -33.09
CA ASP A 247 -13.78 -16.08 -32.25
C ASP A 247 -13.32 -16.02 -30.79
N PHE A 248 -12.02 -15.92 -30.56
CA PHE A 248 -11.50 -15.74 -29.22
C PHE A 248 -11.91 -14.38 -28.60
N ALA A 249 -11.86 -13.31 -29.38
CA ALA A 249 -12.12 -11.95 -28.88
C ALA A 249 -13.57 -11.70 -28.43
N ILE A 250 -14.53 -12.42 -29.03
CA ILE A 250 -15.96 -12.32 -28.67
C ILE A 250 -16.41 -13.38 -27.65
N SER A 251 -15.54 -14.32 -27.29
CA SER A 251 -15.86 -15.37 -26.32
C SER A 251 -15.68 -14.90 -24.89
N SER A 252 -16.60 -15.28 -24.01
CA SER A 252 -16.49 -15.01 -22.58
C SER A 252 -15.36 -15.81 -21.95
N VAL A 253 -14.93 -15.38 -20.76
CA VAL A 253 -13.94 -16.12 -19.97
C VAL A 253 -14.43 -17.54 -19.66
N GLU A 254 -15.71 -17.70 -19.37
CA GLU A 254 -16.37 -19.00 -19.15
C GLU A 254 -16.34 -19.89 -20.39
N ASP A 255 -16.53 -19.32 -21.57
CA ASP A 255 -16.45 -20.08 -22.84
C ASP A 255 -15.01 -20.53 -23.11
N ILE A 256 -14.02 -19.71 -22.78
CA ILE A 256 -12.59 -20.02 -23.04
C ILE A 256 -12.07 -21.07 -22.07
N TYR A 257 -12.28 -20.89 -20.76
CA TYR A 257 -11.62 -21.64 -19.70
C TYR A 257 -12.52 -22.62 -18.94
N SER A 258 -13.79 -22.69 -19.22
CA SER A 258 -14.87 -23.37 -18.52
C SER A 258 -15.21 -22.81 -17.14
N GLU A 259 -16.50 -22.78 -16.85
CA GLU A 259 -17.02 -22.26 -15.59
C GLU A 259 -16.51 -23.04 -14.34
N ALA A 260 -16.39 -24.36 -14.47
CA ALA A 260 -15.96 -25.23 -13.38
C ALA A 260 -14.50 -24.91 -12.96
N LEU A 261 -13.61 -24.66 -13.93
CA LEU A 261 -12.21 -24.33 -13.67
C LEU A 261 -12.07 -22.92 -13.09
N LEU A 262 -12.86 -21.97 -13.56
CA LEU A 262 -12.89 -20.61 -13.02
C LEU A 262 -13.42 -20.58 -11.58
N ARG A 263 -14.43 -21.38 -11.25
CA ARG A 263 -14.91 -21.50 -9.86
C ARG A 263 -13.91 -22.12 -8.89
N SER A 264 -13.03 -22.99 -9.39
CA SER A 264 -11.96 -23.60 -8.57
C SER A 264 -10.73 -22.72 -8.43
N ALA A 265 -10.59 -21.70 -9.26
CA ALA A 265 -9.49 -20.76 -9.23
C ALA A 265 -9.66 -19.75 -8.10
N GLU A 266 -8.54 -19.25 -7.58
CA GLU A 266 -8.56 -18.09 -6.70
C GLU A 266 -8.96 -16.87 -7.53
N LYS A 267 -9.87 -16.06 -6.99
CA LYS A 267 -10.42 -14.88 -7.67
C LYS A 267 -10.06 -13.62 -6.88
N PHE A 268 -9.45 -12.67 -7.56
CA PHE A 268 -9.14 -11.35 -7.07
C PHE A 268 -9.98 -10.32 -7.81
N VAL A 269 -10.36 -9.26 -7.12
CA VAL A 269 -11.29 -8.24 -7.62
C VAL A 269 -10.72 -6.86 -7.32
N ALA A 270 -10.83 -5.95 -8.31
CA ALA A 270 -10.64 -4.53 -8.08
C ALA A 270 -11.84 -3.78 -8.68
N ASN A 271 -12.53 -2.99 -7.86
CA ASN A 271 -13.69 -2.18 -8.24
C ASN A 271 -13.45 -0.68 -7.98
N GLU A 272 -12.32 -0.34 -7.33
CA GLU A 272 -11.92 1.04 -7.06
C GLU A 272 -10.48 1.28 -7.54
N LEU A 273 -10.29 2.28 -8.38
CA LEU A 273 -8.96 2.68 -8.88
C LEU A 273 -8.55 4.08 -8.40
N ALA A 274 -9.48 4.85 -7.83
CA ALA A 274 -9.16 6.17 -7.33
C ALA A 274 -8.22 6.11 -6.14
N SER A 275 -7.24 6.99 -6.13
CA SER A 275 -6.59 7.43 -4.90
C SER A 275 -7.54 8.37 -4.15
N GLY A 276 -7.61 8.27 -2.84
CA GLY A 276 -8.65 8.98 -2.08
C GLY A 276 -8.26 9.28 -0.64
N ILE A 277 -9.23 9.87 0.03
CA ILE A 277 -9.22 10.15 1.47
C ILE A 277 -10.21 9.19 2.12
N LEU A 278 -9.84 8.60 3.22
CA LEU A 278 -10.75 7.95 4.14
C LEU A 278 -10.99 8.93 5.28
N ILE A 279 -12.13 9.61 5.27
CA ILE A 279 -12.55 10.45 6.38
C ILE A 279 -13.06 9.54 7.48
N ASN A 280 -12.45 9.64 8.64
CA ASN A 280 -12.86 8.98 9.86
C ASN A 280 -14.00 9.79 10.51
N SER A 281 -15.03 9.12 10.94
CA SER A 281 -16.12 9.75 11.65
C SER A 281 -16.82 8.72 12.54
N LYS A 282 -17.71 9.19 13.43
CA LYS A 282 -18.52 8.31 14.28
C LYS A 282 -19.98 8.37 13.85
N ASP A 283 -20.61 7.21 13.72
CA ASP A 283 -22.05 7.11 13.46
C ASP A 283 -22.88 7.57 14.68
N THR A 284 -24.20 7.52 14.57
CA THR A 284 -25.13 7.90 15.65
C THR A 284 -25.01 7.04 16.90
N ASN A 285 -24.34 5.89 16.84
CA ASN A 285 -24.09 4.99 17.96
C ASN A 285 -22.68 5.19 18.55
N GLY A 286 -21.86 6.07 17.95
CA GLY A 286 -20.48 6.30 18.34
C GLY A 286 -19.48 5.28 17.76
N GLU A 287 -19.90 4.48 16.78
CA GLU A 287 -19.02 3.52 16.09
C GLU A 287 -18.30 4.18 14.92
N ILE A 288 -17.05 3.79 14.67
CA ILE A 288 -16.25 4.31 13.54
C ILE A 288 -16.91 3.96 12.22
N VAL A 289 -16.93 4.93 11.32
CA VAL A 289 -17.31 4.78 9.91
C VAL A 289 -16.34 5.57 9.04
N PHE A 290 -15.78 4.93 8.03
CA PHE A 290 -14.97 5.61 7.03
C PHE A 290 -15.80 6.00 5.80
N GLU A 291 -15.72 7.28 5.42
CA GLU A 291 -16.20 7.77 4.14
C GLU A 291 -15.04 7.88 3.15
N PHE A 292 -15.12 7.20 2.02
CA PHE A 292 -14.12 7.32 0.96
C PHE A 292 -14.45 8.50 0.03
N ARG A 293 -13.58 9.49 -0.06
CA ARG A 293 -13.65 10.64 -0.96
C ARG A 293 -12.48 10.60 -1.97
N PRO A 294 -12.75 10.52 -3.29
CA PRO A 294 -11.66 10.55 -4.27
C PRO A 294 -10.89 11.87 -4.22
N LEU A 295 -9.56 11.79 -4.34
CA LEU A 295 -8.70 12.95 -4.58
C LEU A 295 -9.04 13.63 -5.92
N PRO A 296 -8.65 14.90 -6.14
CA PRO A 296 -8.89 15.62 -7.39
C PRO A 296 -8.46 14.84 -8.63
N ARG A 297 -9.19 14.99 -9.74
CA ARG A 297 -9.00 14.20 -10.97
C ARG A 297 -7.59 14.27 -11.54
N THR A 298 -6.90 15.38 -11.39
CA THR A 298 -5.52 15.58 -11.86
C THR A 298 -4.54 14.65 -11.14
N VAL A 299 -4.78 14.37 -9.86
CA VAL A 299 -3.98 13.45 -9.04
C VAL A 299 -4.14 12.00 -9.50
N GLN A 300 -5.27 11.68 -10.14
CA GLN A 300 -5.57 10.35 -10.69
C GLN A 300 -4.83 10.05 -12.01
N ALA A 301 -3.95 10.93 -12.46
CA ALA A 301 -3.22 10.77 -13.73
C ALA A 301 -2.14 9.68 -13.68
N SER A 302 -1.78 9.20 -12.50
CA SER A 302 -0.77 8.17 -12.31
C SER A 302 -0.93 7.46 -10.96
N PRO A 303 -0.40 6.22 -10.79
CA PRO A 303 -0.37 5.57 -9.49
C PRO A 303 0.36 6.40 -8.44
N ILE A 304 -0.16 6.40 -7.20
CA ILE A 304 0.46 7.02 -6.04
C ILE A 304 1.12 5.92 -5.20
N PHE A 305 2.43 5.99 -5.02
CA PHE A 305 3.20 5.02 -4.23
C PHE A 305 3.61 5.52 -2.85
N GLY A 306 3.57 6.82 -2.63
CA GLY A 306 3.83 7.44 -1.34
C GLY A 306 3.08 8.76 -1.21
N SER A 307 2.71 9.08 0.01
CA SER A 307 2.06 10.34 0.36
C SER A 307 2.54 10.81 1.72
N SER A 308 2.53 12.11 1.95
CA SER A 308 2.81 12.72 3.23
C SER A 308 1.87 13.87 3.49
N LEU A 309 1.37 13.94 4.71
CA LEU A 309 0.56 15.01 5.24
C LEU A 309 1.43 15.88 6.15
N CYS A 310 1.52 17.18 5.84
CA CYS A 310 2.26 18.15 6.64
C CYS A 310 1.81 19.56 6.28
N ASP A 311 1.90 20.50 7.20
CA ASP A 311 1.65 21.92 6.95
C ASP A 311 2.87 22.55 6.27
N VAL A 312 2.87 22.62 4.93
CA VAL A 312 4.00 23.18 4.15
C VAL A 312 3.96 24.69 4.08
N ASN A 313 2.78 25.27 4.26
CA ASN A 313 2.53 26.69 4.09
C ASN A 313 2.39 27.44 5.44
N GLY A 314 2.34 26.75 6.61
CA GLY A 314 2.25 27.28 7.97
C GLY A 314 0.90 27.94 8.27
N ASP A 315 -0.18 27.48 7.63
CA ASP A 315 -1.53 27.97 7.88
C ASP A 315 -2.28 27.16 8.95
N GLY A 316 -1.67 26.08 9.44
CA GLY A 316 -2.20 25.20 10.47
C GLY A 316 -3.04 24.04 9.94
N ASN A 317 -3.25 23.95 8.61
CA ASN A 317 -3.94 22.84 7.99
C ASN A 317 -2.93 21.85 7.39
N LEU A 318 -3.29 20.58 7.30
CA LEU A 318 -2.44 19.58 6.66
C LEU A 318 -2.54 19.67 5.14
N ASP A 319 -1.39 19.86 4.51
CA ASP A 319 -1.23 19.77 3.06
C ASP A 319 -0.79 18.37 2.66
N LEU A 320 -1.05 17.98 1.41
CA LEU A 320 -0.76 16.66 0.88
C LEU A 320 0.28 16.74 -0.24
N TYR A 321 1.42 16.08 -0.07
CA TYR A 321 2.33 15.78 -1.17
C TYR A 321 2.26 14.30 -1.55
N VAL A 322 2.08 14.02 -2.86
CA VAL A 322 2.01 12.65 -3.40
C VAL A 322 3.13 12.41 -4.41
N VAL A 323 3.73 11.22 -4.33
CA VAL A 323 4.74 10.77 -5.29
C VAL A 323 4.20 9.69 -6.19
N GLN A 324 4.53 9.76 -7.48
CA GLN A 324 3.77 9.11 -8.55
C GLN A 324 4.67 8.45 -9.59
N ASN A 325 4.03 7.73 -10.50
CA ASN A 325 4.52 7.10 -11.72
C ASN A 325 4.97 5.65 -11.57
N PHE A 326 4.72 4.90 -12.64
CA PHE A 326 5.10 3.50 -12.74
C PHE A 326 5.47 3.13 -14.19
N SER A 327 6.72 2.77 -14.41
CA SER A 327 7.28 2.32 -15.70
C SER A 327 7.36 0.80 -15.83
N GLY A 328 7.10 0.06 -14.74
CA GLY A 328 7.25 -1.38 -14.66
C GLY A 328 6.16 -2.25 -15.32
N PRO A 329 4.98 -1.73 -15.74
CA PRO A 329 3.99 -2.59 -16.38
C PRO A 329 4.52 -3.19 -17.69
N GLN A 330 3.97 -4.36 -18.05
CA GLN A 330 4.21 -4.97 -19.34
C GLN A 330 3.88 -4.02 -20.49
N ARG A 331 4.57 -4.15 -21.63
CA ARG A 331 4.38 -3.31 -22.84
C ARG A 331 2.92 -3.13 -23.24
N GLU A 332 2.12 -4.20 -23.16
CA GLU A 332 0.69 -4.19 -23.51
C GLU A 332 -0.18 -3.41 -22.52
N THR A 333 0.29 -3.23 -21.29
CA THR A 333 -0.38 -2.39 -20.30
C THR A 333 -0.09 -0.92 -20.54
N GLY A 334 1.11 -0.61 -21.02
CA GLY A 334 1.60 0.77 -21.20
C GLY A 334 2.17 1.35 -19.90
N TYR A 335 2.95 2.40 -20.04
CA TYR A 335 3.49 3.12 -18.89
C TYR A 335 2.42 3.96 -18.21
N MET A 336 2.42 3.98 -16.89
CA MET A 336 1.55 4.80 -16.06
C MET A 336 2.34 6.02 -15.55
N LYS A 337 2.70 6.94 -16.47
CA LYS A 337 3.59 8.09 -16.23
C LYS A 337 2.90 9.42 -16.57
N GLY A 338 1.72 9.61 -16.05
CA GLY A 338 0.97 10.87 -16.25
C GLY A 338 1.19 11.91 -15.15
N GLY A 339 1.91 11.57 -14.08
CA GLY A 339 2.16 12.43 -12.93
C GLY A 339 3.53 13.10 -12.95
N VAL A 340 3.65 14.17 -12.18
CA VAL A 340 4.92 14.87 -11.91
C VAL A 340 5.22 14.95 -10.41
N SER A 341 4.56 14.10 -9.62
CA SER A 341 4.37 14.23 -8.19
C SER A 341 3.75 15.58 -7.83
N GLN A 342 2.81 15.63 -6.92
CA GLN A 342 1.92 16.79 -6.80
C GLN A 342 1.76 17.25 -5.37
N LEU A 343 1.80 18.56 -5.16
CA LEU A 343 1.46 19.21 -3.90
C LEU A 343 0.02 19.74 -3.98
N LEU A 344 -0.74 19.47 -2.94
CA LEU A 344 -2.10 19.97 -2.76
C LEU A 344 -2.20 20.64 -1.39
N LEU A 345 -2.72 21.85 -1.35
CA LEU A 345 -2.99 22.55 -0.10
C LEU A 345 -4.34 22.13 0.46
N GLY A 346 -4.35 21.78 1.73
CA GLY A 346 -5.56 21.50 2.50
C GLY A 346 -6.20 22.78 3.00
N ASP A 347 -7.52 22.75 3.17
CA ASP A 347 -8.28 23.88 3.73
C ASP A 347 -8.82 23.62 5.14
N GLY A 348 -8.43 22.48 5.73
CA GLY A 348 -8.88 22.06 7.05
C GLY A 348 -10.33 21.57 7.10
N THR A 349 -10.97 21.29 5.97
CA THR A 349 -12.32 20.72 5.87
C THR A 349 -12.36 19.37 5.16
N GLY A 350 -11.19 18.77 4.96
CA GLY A 350 -11.06 17.55 4.16
C GLY A 350 -10.96 17.78 2.66
N ALA A 351 -10.88 19.04 2.19
CA ALA A 351 -10.73 19.35 0.78
C ALA A 351 -9.31 19.81 0.45
N PHE A 352 -8.84 19.44 -0.76
CA PHE A 352 -7.50 19.74 -1.23
C PHE A 352 -7.51 20.49 -2.56
N LYS A 353 -6.66 21.52 -2.66
CA LYS A 353 -6.44 22.31 -3.87
C LYS A 353 -5.06 22.04 -4.44
N LEU A 354 -5.00 21.58 -5.69
CA LEU A 354 -3.73 21.38 -6.39
C LEU A 354 -2.97 22.71 -6.60
N ILE A 355 -1.68 22.67 -6.31
CA ILE A 355 -0.74 23.76 -6.61
C ILE A 355 0.03 23.38 -7.88
N SER A 356 0.25 24.37 -8.76
CA SER A 356 0.98 24.14 -9.99
C SER A 356 2.46 23.81 -9.69
N PRO A 357 3.11 22.98 -10.51
CA PRO A 357 4.54 22.71 -10.38
C PRO A 357 5.43 23.98 -10.44
N ASP A 358 5.04 24.97 -11.22
CA ASP A 358 5.75 26.25 -11.33
C ASP A 358 5.68 27.07 -10.03
N GLU A 359 4.59 26.91 -9.29
CA GLU A 359 4.38 27.60 -8.00
C GLU A 359 5.06 26.87 -6.85
N SER A 360 4.96 25.52 -6.81
CA SER A 360 5.53 24.71 -5.74
C SER A 360 7.02 24.44 -5.92
N GLY A 361 7.53 24.40 -7.15
CA GLY A 361 8.88 23.92 -7.47
C GLY A 361 9.07 22.42 -7.32
N LEU A 362 8.04 21.69 -6.89
CA LEU A 362 8.09 20.24 -6.67
C LEU A 362 7.75 19.50 -7.96
N VAL A 363 8.76 19.01 -8.67
CA VAL A 363 8.60 18.27 -9.93
C VAL A 363 9.45 17.02 -9.91
N VAL A 364 8.80 15.86 -9.85
CA VAL A 364 9.46 14.55 -9.98
C VAL A 364 8.75 13.77 -11.07
N SER A 365 9.38 13.66 -12.23
CA SER A 365 8.84 12.97 -13.41
C SER A 365 9.23 11.49 -13.51
N GLY A 366 10.17 11.04 -12.68
CA GLY A 366 10.58 9.64 -12.56
C GLY A 366 9.56 8.76 -11.86
N ASP A 367 9.84 7.47 -11.73
CA ASP A 367 9.04 6.54 -10.94
C ASP A 367 9.31 6.77 -9.45
N ALA A 368 8.66 7.77 -8.87
CA ALA A 368 8.81 8.11 -7.46
C ALA A 368 8.01 7.11 -6.60
N THR A 369 8.72 6.34 -5.79
CA THR A 369 8.16 5.20 -5.04
C THR A 369 8.24 5.33 -3.53
N THR A 370 9.02 6.28 -3.04
CA THR A 370 9.13 6.54 -1.61
C THR A 370 9.27 8.02 -1.33
N LEU A 371 8.73 8.43 -0.19
CA LEU A 371 8.72 9.80 0.29
C LEU A 371 8.96 9.79 1.80
N THR A 372 9.82 10.67 2.27
CA THR A 372 9.91 11.03 3.69
C THR A 372 10.02 12.53 3.83
N THR A 373 9.54 13.03 4.95
CA THR A 373 9.55 14.46 5.30
C THR A 373 10.30 14.68 6.60
N HIS A 374 11.08 15.74 6.63
CA HIS A 374 11.80 16.17 7.82
C HIS A 374 12.29 17.60 7.62
N ASP A 375 12.56 18.31 8.68
CA ASP A 375 13.30 19.57 8.64
C ASP A 375 14.81 19.27 8.61
N PHE A 376 15.34 19.03 7.40
CA PHE A 376 16.74 18.59 7.21
C PHE A 376 17.76 19.69 7.48
N ASN A 377 17.40 20.96 7.29
CA ASN A 377 18.27 22.11 7.50
C ASN A 377 18.05 22.81 8.85
N ARG A 378 17.05 22.38 9.61
CA ARG A 378 16.66 22.91 10.93
C ARG A 378 16.21 24.38 10.88
N ASP A 379 15.52 24.78 9.81
CA ASP A 379 14.95 26.13 9.66
C ASP A 379 13.51 26.25 10.16
N GLY A 380 12.91 25.15 10.61
CA GLY A 380 11.53 25.08 11.11
C GLY A 380 10.50 24.76 10.04
N SER A 381 10.92 24.53 8.81
CA SER A 381 10.05 24.17 7.68
C SER A 381 10.21 22.68 7.32
N VAL A 382 9.15 22.08 6.80
CA VAL A 382 9.19 20.67 6.37
C VAL A 382 9.79 20.57 4.98
N ASP A 383 10.82 19.75 4.84
CA ASP A 383 11.50 19.42 3.58
C ASP A 383 11.05 18.05 3.07
N PHE A 384 11.30 17.75 1.78
CA PHE A 384 10.90 16.49 1.16
C PHE A 384 12.11 15.75 0.61
N PHE A 385 12.25 14.47 0.96
CA PHE A 385 13.19 13.54 0.35
C PHE A 385 12.41 12.49 -0.44
N VAL A 386 12.64 12.44 -1.75
CA VAL A 386 11.94 11.56 -2.69
C VAL A 386 12.90 10.54 -3.27
N GLY A 387 12.58 9.26 -3.10
CA GLY A 387 13.29 8.16 -3.75
C GLY A 387 12.65 7.81 -5.09
N VAL A 388 13.45 7.81 -6.14
CA VAL A 388 13.04 7.49 -7.52
C VAL A 388 13.58 6.12 -7.91
N ASN A 389 12.67 5.21 -8.26
CA ASN A 389 13.06 3.87 -8.69
C ASN A 389 13.90 3.92 -9.97
N ASN A 390 15.06 3.27 -9.94
CA ASN A 390 16.05 3.28 -11.02
C ASN A 390 16.52 4.69 -11.41
N GLY A 391 16.50 5.63 -10.47
CA GLY A 391 16.94 7.01 -10.63
C GLY A 391 17.69 7.53 -9.40
N ASN A 392 18.06 8.80 -9.42
CA ASN A 392 18.63 9.47 -8.28
C ASN A 392 17.51 9.86 -7.30
N TYR A 393 17.82 9.95 -6.00
CA TYR A 393 16.94 10.61 -5.05
C TYR A 393 16.89 12.12 -5.31
N GLU A 394 15.80 12.75 -4.93
CA GLU A 394 15.60 14.20 -5.01
C GLU A 394 15.30 14.76 -3.61
N LEU A 395 15.95 15.85 -3.25
CA LEU A 395 15.77 16.55 -1.99
C LEU A 395 15.28 17.97 -2.30
N PHE A 396 14.12 18.31 -1.76
CA PHE A 396 13.50 19.62 -1.89
C PHE A 396 13.51 20.30 -0.53
N MET A 397 14.18 21.46 -0.46
CA MET A 397 14.24 22.29 0.73
C MET A 397 13.15 23.35 0.65
N ASN A 398 12.27 23.41 1.64
CA ASN A 398 11.23 24.41 1.72
C ASN A 398 11.89 25.77 2.02
N GLN A 399 11.70 26.73 1.10
CA GLN A 399 12.32 28.06 1.19
C GLN A 399 11.51 29.05 2.03
N ARG A 400 10.41 28.60 2.63
CA ARG A 400 9.56 29.49 3.40
C ARG A 400 10.26 29.87 4.71
N ARG A 401 10.40 31.18 4.94
CA ARG A 401 10.69 31.71 6.27
C ARG A 401 9.39 31.65 7.08
N SER A 402 9.27 30.72 8.01
CA SER A 402 8.17 30.76 8.97
C SER A 402 8.38 31.97 9.90
N ASP A 403 7.48 32.93 9.85
CA ASP A 403 7.38 33.96 10.90
C ASP A 403 6.78 33.40 12.20
N SER A 404 6.42 32.12 12.21
CA SER A 404 5.90 31.39 13.36
C SER A 404 7.06 30.73 14.13
N TYR A 405 7.22 31.10 15.37
CA TYR A 405 8.14 30.45 16.32
C TYR A 405 7.63 29.03 16.60
N ALA A 406 8.27 28.03 16.03
CA ALA A 406 8.09 26.66 16.49
C ALA A 406 8.57 26.59 17.95
N LEU A 407 7.66 26.30 18.87
CA LEU A 407 8.00 26.03 20.26
C LEU A 407 8.78 24.71 20.26
N ARG A 408 10.11 24.77 20.31
CA ARG A 408 10.93 23.58 20.55
C ARG A 408 10.69 23.16 21.99
N LEU A 409 10.01 22.06 22.20
CA LEU A 409 10.08 21.34 23.46
C LEU A 409 11.53 20.83 23.61
N PRO A 410 12.16 20.98 24.78
CA PRO A 410 13.47 20.40 24.98
C PRO A 410 13.41 18.89 24.78
N ASP A 411 14.39 18.35 24.08
CA ASP A 411 14.57 16.90 23.91
C ASP A 411 14.63 16.25 25.31
N PHE A 412 13.72 15.31 25.58
CA PHE A 412 13.70 14.51 26.79
C PHE A 412 14.51 13.22 26.59
#